data_dcb4d28dcdf28ce071fc624ccc677572
#
_entry.id   dcb4d28dcdf28ce071fc624ccc677572
#
_cell.length_a   1.000
_cell.length_b   1.000
_cell.length_c   1.000
_cell.angle_alpha   90.00
_cell.angle_beta   90.00
_cell.angle_gamma   90.00
#
_symmetry.space_group_name_H-M   'P 1'
#
loop_
_entity.id
_entity.type
_entity.pdbx_description
1 polymer ?
#
loop_
_entity_poly.entity_id
_entity_poly.type
_entity_poly.pdbx_seq_one_letter_code
_entity_poly.pdbx_strand_id
1 'polypeptide(L)'
;MAETALHPVALVEPKNMRTFLIIWTGQFISMLGSGLTGFAIGVWIFQKTGQAMPFALTVLFGNLPGLLLMPVAGSLADRWNRKALMILADSGNALITLALFILLLWGDLQTWQIYLLVTVGSIFSAFQEPAYHASVSMIVPKKDLARANGIAQTAQAIQSILTPLIAGGLFVTIGMRGIIMIDFITYFFAVGALLIVRIPQPALPAEEKKQKGQVKQDLAFGWKYLRARQGLFGLLWYFAMVNFLLNFAGVLTGPLVLSAHPASAYGLVQTMLGAGLLTGGLLISTWGGPKTKRVPVLIGCITAAALGVLIVGLNQHLAFPAAGFFIVMLFVPIASSMSQAVFQTKVAPEVQGRVFAVRGLISRSMMPIGYILSGWLADHVFEPLMRQGGGLANTLVGTLLGVGAGRGIGLMFVLAGVFGIIVSTLVFLNPRVRKLEEEIPDTLPG
;
A
#
# COMPACT_ATOMS: atom_id res chain seq x y z
N MET A 1 34.43 6.92 52.89
CA MET A 1 33.21 6.11 52.69
C MET A 1 32.42 6.79 51.59
N ALA A 2 32.48 6.24 50.38
CA ALA A 2 31.72 6.76 49.25
C ALA A 2 30.39 5.98 49.20
N GLU A 3 29.31 6.69 49.43
CA GLU A 3 27.94 6.19 49.39
C GLU A 3 27.56 5.97 47.92
N THR A 4 27.56 4.71 47.48
CA THR A 4 27.14 4.31 46.15
C THR A 4 25.63 4.49 46.08
N ALA A 5 25.18 5.59 45.49
CA ALA A 5 23.78 5.81 45.20
C ALA A 5 23.27 4.70 44.28
N LEU A 6 22.51 3.77 44.85
CA LEU A 6 21.73 2.77 44.13
C LEU A 6 20.67 3.51 43.32
N HIS A 7 20.92 3.71 42.03
CA HIS A 7 19.84 4.07 41.08
C HIS A 7 18.75 2.99 41.16
N PRO A 8 17.49 3.34 41.39
CA PRO A 8 16.41 2.37 41.39
C PRO A 8 16.38 1.67 40.02
N VAL A 9 16.69 0.37 40.01
CA VAL A 9 16.49 -0.50 38.85
C VAL A 9 15.01 -0.42 38.57
N ALA A 10 14.66 0.31 37.50
CA ALA A 10 13.28 0.31 36.98
C ALA A 10 12.87 -1.14 36.75
N LEU A 11 11.88 -1.62 37.51
CA LEU A 11 11.32 -2.96 37.34
C LEU A 11 10.84 -3.08 35.88
N VAL A 12 11.65 -3.71 35.04
CA VAL A 12 11.29 -4.05 33.67
C VAL A 12 10.20 -5.10 33.79
N GLU A 13 8.95 -4.70 33.54
CA GLU A 13 7.85 -5.66 33.51
C GLU A 13 8.19 -6.82 32.56
N PRO A 14 7.89 -8.07 32.95
CA PRO A 14 8.25 -9.23 32.16
C PRO A 14 7.54 -9.14 30.79
N LYS A 15 8.33 -9.27 29.72
CA LYS A 15 7.81 -9.33 28.34
C LYS A 15 6.79 -10.46 28.25
N ASN A 16 5.58 -10.14 27.77
CA ASN A 16 4.47 -11.09 27.76
C ASN A 16 3.67 -11.01 26.44
N MET A 17 3.48 -12.16 25.83
CA MET A 17 2.66 -12.30 24.64
C MET A 17 1.19 -11.88 24.84
N ARG A 18 0.65 -12.02 26.05
CA ARG A 18 -0.72 -11.59 26.39
C ARG A 18 -0.87 -10.07 26.23
N THR A 19 0.10 -9.29 26.68
CA THR A 19 0.13 -7.84 26.51
C THR A 19 0.10 -7.44 25.04
N PHE A 20 0.90 -8.12 24.21
CA PHE A 20 0.87 -7.94 22.77
C PHE A 20 -0.51 -8.23 22.18
N LEU A 21 -1.13 -9.37 22.56
CA LEU A 21 -2.43 -9.77 22.02
C LEU A 21 -3.53 -8.77 22.39
N ILE A 22 -3.51 -8.16 23.59
CA ILE A 22 -4.48 -7.13 23.99
C ILE A 22 -4.36 -5.91 23.08
N ILE A 23 -3.15 -5.38 22.90
CA ILE A 23 -2.91 -4.23 22.02
C ILE A 23 -3.29 -4.58 20.58
N TRP A 24 -2.81 -5.73 20.09
CA TRP A 24 -3.05 -6.20 18.74
C TRP A 24 -4.54 -6.33 18.42
N THR A 25 -5.34 -6.93 19.32
CA THR A 25 -6.78 -7.08 19.12
C THR A 25 -7.48 -5.73 19.04
N GLY A 26 -7.18 -4.80 19.95
CA GLY A 26 -7.75 -3.45 19.93
C GLY A 26 -7.38 -2.70 18.63
N GLN A 27 -6.12 -2.74 18.24
CA GLN A 27 -5.63 -2.11 17.02
C GLN A 27 -6.22 -2.76 15.75
N PHE A 28 -6.38 -4.09 15.73
CA PHE A 28 -6.98 -4.80 14.60
C PHE A 28 -8.44 -4.42 14.40
N ILE A 29 -9.23 -4.32 15.47
CA ILE A 29 -10.63 -3.86 15.40
C ILE A 29 -10.71 -2.44 14.86
N SER A 30 -9.87 -1.53 15.35
CA SER A 30 -9.82 -0.14 14.86
C SER A 30 -9.35 -0.06 13.41
N MET A 31 -8.36 -0.86 13.01
CA MET A 31 -7.88 -0.93 11.64
C MET A 31 -8.97 -1.39 10.65
N LEU A 32 -9.83 -2.33 11.06
CA LEU A 32 -10.99 -2.73 10.26
C LEU A 32 -11.97 -1.54 10.12
N GLY A 33 -12.31 -0.83 11.21
CA GLY A 33 -13.18 0.35 11.18
C GLY A 33 -12.67 1.42 10.22
N SER A 34 -11.42 1.82 10.36
CA SER A 34 -10.80 2.83 9.50
C SER A 34 -10.73 2.39 8.03
N GLY A 35 -10.52 1.09 7.78
CA GLY A 35 -10.62 0.53 6.43
C GLY A 35 -12.03 0.64 5.84
N LEU A 36 -13.08 0.40 6.64
CA LEU A 36 -14.48 0.60 6.22
C LEU A 36 -14.73 2.06 5.84
N THR A 37 -14.28 3.02 6.67
CA THR A 37 -14.40 4.45 6.40
C THR A 37 -13.66 4.87 5.13
N GLY A 38 -12.43 4.38 4.92
CA GLY A 38 -11.66 4.66 3.69
C GLY A 38 -12.38 4.17 2.44
N PHE A 39 -12.96 2.96 2.47
CA PHE A 39 -13.79 2.45 1.38
C PHE A 39 -15.03 3.33 1.14
N ALA A 40 -15.75 3.68 2.21
CA ALA A 40 -16.96 4.48 2.13
C ALA A 40 -16.72 5.88 1.57
N ILE A 41 -15.60 6.52 1.95
CA ILE A 41 -15.18 7.82 1.40
C ILE A 41 -14.94 7.71 -0.12
N GLY A 42 -14.23 6.67 -0.57
CA GLY A 42 -13.98 6.44 -1.98
C GLY A 42 -15.27 6.27 -2.78
N VAL A 43 -16.19 5.45 -2.29
CA VAL A 43 -17.51 5.25 -2.95
C VAL A 43 -18.30 6.55 -2.97
N TRP A 44 -18.39 7.25 -1.84
CA TRP A 44 -19.17 8.49 -1.73
C TRP A 44 -18.65 9.57 -2.68
N ILE A 45 -17.33 9.77 -2.76
CA ILE A 45 -16.74 10.81 -3.60
C ILE A 45 -17.00 10.54 -5.08
N PHE A 46 -16.92 9.28 -5.50
CA PHE A 46 -17.25 8.90 -6.87
C PHE A 46 -18.73 9.07 -7.16
N GLN A 47 -19.62 8.65 -6.24
CA GLN A 47 -21.07 8.83 -6.41
C GLN A 47 -21.47 10.32 -6.47
N LYS A 48 -20.80 11.19 -5.70
CA LYS A 48 -21.08 12.63 -5.71
C LYS A 48 -20.57 13.34 -6.96
N THR A 49 -19.40 12.95 -7.47
CA THR A 49 -18.72 13.67 -8.55
C THR A 49 -18.87 13.02 -9.94
N GLY A 50 -19.06 11.71 -9.97
CA GLY A 50 -19.03 10.92 -11.22
C GLY A 50 -17.66 10.92 -11.93
N GLN A 51 -16.60 11.38 -11.25
CA GLN A 51 -15.30 11.61 -11.84
C GLN A 51 -14.21 10.77 -11.16
N ALA A 52 -13.22 10.34 -11.95
CA ALA A 52 -12.08 9.57 -11.44
C ALA A 52 -11.03 10.43 -10.74
N MET A 53 -10.85 11.68 -11.18
CA MET A 53 -9.84 12.58 -10.58
C MET A 53 -10.09 12.90 -9.11
N PRO A 54 -11.30 13.27 -8.64
CA PRO A 54 -11.58 13.44 -7.22
C PRO A 54 -11.32 12.19 -6.38
N PHE A 55 -11.64 11.00 -6.92
CA PHE A 55 -11.32 9.73 -6.28
C PHE A 55 -9.80 9.55 -6.15
N ALA A 56 -9.05 9.76 -7.24
CA ALA A 56 -7.59 9.66 -7.26
C ALA A 56 -6.92 10.64 -6.30
N LEU A 57 -7.39 11.88 -6.22
CA LEU A 57 -6.91 12.89 -5.28
C LEU A 57 -7.18 12.49 -3.82
N THR A 58 -8.33 11.87 -3.53
CA THR A 58 -8.62 11.35 -2.18
C THR A 58 -7.59 10.30 -1.75
N VAL A 59 -7.26 9.37 -2.65
CA VAL A 59 -6.24 8.35 -2.39
C VAL A 59 -4.85 8.98 -2.27
N LEU A 60 -4.53 9.96 -3.11
CA LEU A 60 -3.26 10.69 -3.06
C LEU A 60 -3.08 11.41 -1.71
N PHE A 61 -4.06 12.22 -1.31
CA PHE A 61 -4.02 12.98 -0.06
C PHE A 61 -4.06 12.09 1.18
N GLY A 62 -4.69 10.91 1.08
CA GLY A 62 -4.68 9.92 2.16
C GLY A 62 -3.35 9.18 2.33
N ASN A 63 -2.45 9.20 1.33
CA ASN A 63 -1.19 8.46 1.38
C ASN A 63 0.07 9.33 1.35
N LEU A 64 0.09 10.35 0.50
CA LEU A 64 1.31 11.15 0.23
C LEU A 64 1.83 11.89 1.47
N PRO A 65 1.01 12.58 2.30
CA PRO A 65 1.50 13.27 3.48
C PRO A 65 2.16 12.31 4.48
N GLY A 66 1.54 11.16 4.73
CA GLY A 66 2.10 10.12 5.59
C GLY A 66 3.43 9.59 5.09
N LEU A 67 3.54 9.34 3.79
CA LEU A 67 4.77 8.90 3.15
C LEU A 67 5.92 9.91 3.30
N LEU A 68 5.63 11.21 3.12
CA LEU A 68 6.63 12.28 3.26
C LEU A 68 7.09 12.45 4.71
N LEU A 69 6.21 12.22 5.67
CA LEU A 69 6.50 12.34 7.10
C LEU A 69 7.11 11.09 7.73
N MET A 70 7.12 9.94 7.04
CA MET A 70 7.61 8.67 7.58
C MET A 70 9.03 8.76 8.20
N PRO A 71 10.04 9.46 7.62
CA PRO A 71 11.37 9.58 8.24
C PRO A 71 11.34 10.37 9.56
N VAL A 72 10.49 11.40 9.64
CA VAL A 72 10.31 12.22 10.84
C VAL A 72 9.56 11.43 11.90
N ALA A 73 8.49 10.74 11.51
CA ALA A 73 7.68 9.91 12.39
C ALA A 73 8.49 8.79 13.04
N GLY A 74 9.35 8.10 12.28
CA GLY A 74 10.27 7.10 12.81
C GLY A 74 11.20 7.67 13.87
N SER A 75 11.86 8.81 13.59
CA SER A 75 12.76 9.46 14.54
C SER A 75 12.05 9.95 15.82
N LEU A 76 10.79 10.36 15.69
CA LEU A 76 9.98 10.81 16.83
C LEU A 76 9.50 9.62 17.67
N ALA A 77 9.13 8.50 17.05
CA ALA A 77 8.75 7.26 17.72
C ALA A 77 9.91 6.66 18.57
N ASP A 78 11.17 6.92 18.19
CA ASP A 78 12.34 6.51 18.97
C ASP A 78 12.56 7.37 20.22
N ARG A 79 12.13 8.65 20.19
CA ARG A 79 12.41 9.63 21.27
C ARG A 79 11.23 9.86 22.20
N TRP A 80 10.01 9.73 21.72
CA TRP A 80 8.79 10.02 22.47
C TRP A 80 8.23 8.78 23.16
N ASN A 81 7.32 9.01 24.12
CA ASN A 81 6.57 7.93 24.73
C ASN A 81 5.68 7.26 23.68
N ARG A 82 6.03 6.01 23.32
CA ARG A 82 5.38 5.24 22.25
C ARG A 82 3.87 5.05 22.49
N LYS A 83 3.49 4.77 23.75
CA LYS A 83 2.07 4.65 24.14
C LYS A 83 1.32 5.95 23.93
N ALA A 84 1.89 7.07 24.38
CA ALA A 84 1.28 8.40 24.20
C ALA A 84 1.18 8.77 22.71
N LEU A 85 2.20 8.44 21.90
CA LEU A 85 2.19 8.69 20.46
C LEU A 85 1.11 7.88 19.74
N MET A 86 0.92 6.59 20.11
CA MET A 86 -0.17 5.76 19.57
C MET A 86 -1.54 6.30 19.96
N ILE A 87 -1.74 6.67 21.25
CA ILE A 87 -3.00 7.26 21.71
C ILE A 87 -3.29 8.58 20.99
N LEU A 88 -2.27 9.43 20.80
CA LEU A 88 -2.41 10.69 20.07
C LEU A 88 -2.82 10.45 18.62
N ALA A 89 -2.18 9.49 17.95
CA ALA A 89 -2.46 9.14 16.57
C ALA A 89 -3.89 8.57 16.40
N ASP A 90 -4.28 7.63 17.26
CA ASP A 90 -5.62 7.05 17.27
C ASP A 90 -6.69 8.11 17.58
N SER A 91 -6.44 8.97 18.59
CA SER A 91 -7.37 10.04 18.96
C SER A 91 -7.50 11.09 17.87
N GLY A 92 -6.40 11.44 17.20
CA GLY A 92 -6.42 12.34 16.07
C GLY A 92 -7.27 11.79 14.91
N ASN A 93 -7.12 10.52 14.58
CA ASN A 93 -7.94 9.87 13.57
C ASN A 93 -9.41 9.79 13.99
N ALA A 94 -9.72 9.49 15.25
CA ALA A 94 -11.09 9.49 15.75
C ALA A 94 -11.75 10.88 15.69
N LEU A 95 -11.02 11.96 16.00
CA LEU A 95 -11.51 13.33 15.84
C LEU A 95 -11.81 13.66 14.37
N ILE A 96 -11.01 13.16 13.43
CA ILE A 96 -11.25 13.32 12.00
C ILE A 96 -12.52 12.55 11.59
N THR A 97 -12.68 11.31 12.05
CA THR A 97 -13.88 10.50 11.82
C THR A 97 -15.12 11.19 12.39
N LEU A 98 -15.02 11.76 13.59
CA LEU A 98 -16.10 12.53 14.19
C LEU A 98 -16.41 13.81 13.40
N ALA A 99 -15.41 14.56 12.97
CA ALA A 99 -15.59 15.75 12.14
C ALA A 99 -16.28 15.41 10.81
N LEU A 100 -15.87 14.30 10.17
CA LEU A 100 -16.52 13.80 8.96
C LEU A 100 -17.97 13.43 9.22
N PHE A 101 -18.29 12.79 10.35
CA PHE A 101 -19.64 12.45 10.73
C PHE A 101 -20.51 13.69 10.94
N ILE A 102 -20.02 14.71 11.64
CA ILE A 102 -20.71 15.98 11.86
C ILE A 102 -20.99 16.69 10.53
N LEU A 103 -20.01 16.78 9.64
CA LEU A 103 -20.18 17.39 8.31
C LEU A 103 -21.23 16.65 7.48
N LEU A 104 -21.29 15.32 7.58
CA LEU A 104 -22.33 14.51 6.93
C LEU A 104 -23.72 14.74 7.51
N LEU A 105 -23.86 15.01 8.81
CA LEU A 105 -25.12 15.33 9.45
C LEU A 105 -25.66 16.69 9.01
N TRP A 106 -24.79 17.68 8.84
CA TRP A 106 -25.16 19.02 8.35
C TRP A 106 -25.57 19.02 6.86
N GLY A 107 -25.27 17.95 6.13
CA GLY A 107 -25.79 17.71 4.78
C GLY A 107 -25.02 18.41 3.65
N ASP A 108 -23.97 19.18 3.93
CA ASP A 108 -23.21 19.95 2.96
C ASP A 108 -21.72 19.54 2.87
N LEU A 109 -21.46 18.25 2.98
CA LEU A 109 -20.10 17.73 2.84
C LEU A 109 -19.54 18.02 1.44
N GLN A 110 -18.44 18.78 1.39
CA GLN A 110 -17.75 19.17 0.17
C GLN A 110 -16.50 18.30 -0.08
N THR A 111 -16.14 18.11 -1.35
CA THR A 111 -14.99 17.30 -1.75
C THR A 111 -13.68 17.79 -1.11
N TRP A 112 -13.45 19.11 -1.05
CA TRP A 112 -12.24 19.68 -0.46
C TRP A 112 -12.11 19.40 1.04
N GLN A 113 -13.24 19.29 1.77
CA GLN A 113 -13.23 18.92 3.18
C GLN A 113 -12.73 17.50 3.38
N ILE A 114 -13.13 16.58 2.49
CA ILE A 114 -12.60 15.21 2.50
C ILE A 114 -11.09 15.22 2.27
N TYR A 115 -10.59 15.98 1.28
CA TYR A 115 -9.13 16.07 1.03
C TYR A 115 -8.39 16.56 2.27
N LEU A 116 -8.92 17.57 2.95
CA LEU A 116 -8.33 18.08 4.20
C LEU A 116 -8.33 17.00 5.29
N LEU A 117 -9.47 16.35 5.53
CA LEU A 117 -9.62 15.35 6.57
C LEU A 117 -8.71 14.13 6.34
N VAL A 118 -8.69 13.58 5.11
CA VAL A 118 -7.81 12.44 4.80
C VAL A 118 -6.32 12.82 4.85
N THR A 119 -5.97 14.08 4.52
CA THR A 119 -4.61 14.60 4.66
C THR A 119 -4.18 14.61 6.12
N VAL A 120 -5.00 15.18 7.01
CA VAL A 120 -4.70 15.24 8.44
C VAL A 120 -4.67 13.83 9.04
N GLY A 121 -5.57 12.93 8.61
CA GLY A 121 -5.56 11.51 9.00
C GLY A 121 -4.29 10.79 8.59
N SER A 122 -3.83 11.03 7.38
CA SER A 122 -2.56 10.48 6.87
C SER A 122 -1.35 10.92 7.71
N ILE A 123 -1.35 12.16 8.21
CA ILE A 123 -0.32 12.68 9.10
C ILE A 123 -0.34 11.90 10.44
N PHE A 124 -1.49 11.75 11.09
CA PHE A 124 -1.59 10.98 12.33
C PHE A 124 -1.18 9.51 12.13
N SER A 125 -1.64 8.88 11.05
CA SER A 125 -1.32 7.49 10.72
C SER A 125 0.18 7.26 10.48
N ALA A 126 0.91 8.27 9.98
CA ALA A 126 2.36 8.18 9.80
C ALA A 126 3.14 7.94 11.11
N PHE A 127 2.61 8.41 12.24
CA PHE A 127 3.23 8.22 13.56
C PHE A 127 2.83 6.90 14.22
N GLN A 128 1.65 6.37 13.89
CA GLN A 128 1.11 5.14 14.47
C GLN A 128 1.97 3.92 14.18
N GLU A 129 2.28 3.68 12.90
CA GLU A 129 2.97 2.46 12.45
C GLU A 129 4.37 2.31 13.08
N PRO A 130 5.27 3.32 13.06
CA PRO A 130 6.56 3.23 13.72
C PRO A 130 6.45 3.03 15.24
N ALA A 131 5.52 3.73 15.90
CA ALA A 131 5.31 3.62 17.34
C ALA A 131 4.82 2.22 17.73
N TYR A 132 3.90 1.64 16.94
CA TYR A 132 3.43 0.27 17.13
C TYR A 132 4.56 -0.76 16.99
N HIS A 133 5.31 -0.74 15.88
CA HIS A 133 6.42 -1.67 15.65
C HIS A 133 7.50 -1.57 16.72
N ALA A 134 7.85 -0.35 17.12
CA ALA A 134 8.80 -0.11 18.20
C ALA A 134 8.28 -0.63 19.56
N SER A 135 6.97 -0.56 19.82
CA SER A 135 6.34 -1.09 21.03
C SER A 135 6.36 -2.62 21.08
N VAL A 136 6.08 -3.29 19.94
CA VAL A 136 6.10 -4.75 19.84
C VAL A 136 7.44 -5.33 20.27
N SER A 137 8.56 -4.75 19.85
CA SER A 137 9.90 -5.20 20.21
C SER A 137 10.21 -5.10 21.73
N MET A 138 9.50 -4.21 22.43
CA MET A 138 9.66 -4.01 23.88
C MET A 138 8.78 -4.94 24.72
N ILE A 139 7.61 -5.30 24.20
CA ILE A 139 6.57 -6.06 24.90
C ILE A 139 6.73 -7.57 24.69
N VAL A 140 7.14 -7.98 23.48
CA VAL A 140 7.21 -9.39 23.09
C VAL A 140 8.56 -10.00 23.47
N PRO A 141 8.59 -11.22 24.07
CA PRO A 141 9.83 -11.97 24.28
C PRO A 141 10.55 -12.24 22.96
N LYS A 142 11.88 -12.22 22.94
CA LYS A 142 12.68 -12.44 21.71
C LYS A 142 12.28 -13.73 20.96
N LYS A 143 12.02 -14.82 21.69
CA LYS A 143 11.59 -16.11 21.12
C LYS A 143 10.25 -16.06 20.40
N ASP A 144 9.37 -15.14 20.74
CA ASP A 144 8.00 -15.03 20.23
C ASP A 144 7.85 -13.90 19.18
N LEU A 145 8.90 -13.12 18.88
CA LEU A 145 8.85 -12.00 17.91
C LEU A 145 8.41 -12.45 16.52
N ALA A 146 8.91 -13.59 16.05
CA ALA A 146 8.50 -14.15 14.76
C ALA A 146 6.99 -14.47 14.73
N ARG A 147 6.48 -15.02 15.83
CA ARG A 147 5.04 -15.33 15.99
C ARG A 147 4.20 -14.06 16.04
N ALA A 148 4.62 -13.02 16.77
CA ALA A 148 3.92 -11.74 16.83
C ALA A 148 3.87 -11.05 15.47
N ASN A 149 4.98 -11.02 14.73
CA ASN A 149 5.02 -10.49 13.38
C ASN A 149 4.13 -11.30 12.40
N GLY A 150 4.11 -12.63 12.53
CA GLY A 150 3.22 -13.49 11.77
C GLY A 150 1.74 -13.17 12.00
N ILE A 151 1.34 -12.97 13.27
CA ILE A 151 -0.01 -12.57 13.65
C ILE A 151 -0.35 -11.19 13.04
N ALA A 152 0.56 -10.22 13.08
CA ALA A 152 0.36 -8.89 12.49
C ALA A 152 0.18 -8.96 10.97
N GLN A 153 1.00 -9.75 10.27
CA GLN A 153 0.87 -9.96 8.81
C GLN A 153 -0.43 -10.65 8.45
N THR A 154 -0.85 -11.65 9.22
CA THR A 154 -2.13 -12.34 9.03
C THR A 154 -3.30 -11.36 9.20
N ALA A 155 -3.23 -10.44 10.15
CA ALA A 155 -4.24 -9.40 10.33
C ALA A 155 -4.37 -8.49 9.10
N GLN A 156 -3.26 -8.03 8.54
CA GLN A 156 -3.27 -7.22 7.31
C GLN A 156 -3.86 -7.99 6.13
N ALA A 157 -3.54 -9.27 6.01
CA ALA A 157 -4.09 -10.12 4.96
C ALA A 157 -5.60 -10.31 5.12
N ILE A 158 -6.08 -10.56 6.35
CA ILE A 158 -7.51 -10.67 6.68
C ILE A 158 -8.21 -9.35 6.38
N GLN A 159 -7.64 -8.21 6.80
CA GLN A 159 -8.18 -6.88 6.54
C GLN A 159 -8.34 -6.63 5.04
N SER A 160 -7.35 -6.95 4.22
CA SER A 160 -7.40 -6.71 2.76
C SER A 160 -8.54 -7.45 2.04
N ILE A 161 -9.05 -8.53 2.64
CA ILE A 161 -10.17 -9.32 2.11
C ILE A 161 -11.49 -8.92 2.76
N LEU A 162 -11.52 -8.94 4.10
CA LEU A 162 -12.77 -8.75 4.85
C LEU A 162 -13.29 -7.31 4.79
N THR A 163 -12.39 -6.33 4.87
CA THR A 163 -12.81 -4.92 4.91
C THR A 163 -13.58 -4.51 3.68
N PRO A 164 -13.12 -4.73 2.44
CA PRO A 164 -13.88 -4.34 1.25
C PRO A 164 -15.19 -5.10 1.11
N LEU A 165 -15.20 -6.39 1.46
CA LEU A 165 -16.40 -7.23 1.41
C LEU A 165 -17.49 -6.71 2.36
N ILE A 166 -17.11 -6.47 3.61
CA ILE A 166 -18.01 -5.96 4.65
C ILE A 166 -18.43 -4.52 4.31
N ALA A 167 -17.49 -3.65 3.92
CA ALA A 167 -17.75 -2.27 3.58
C ALA A 167 -18.72 -2.13 2.39
N GLY A 168 -18.55 -2.95 1.36
CA GLY A 168 -19.45 -2.97 0.21
C GLY A 168 -20.88 -3.32 0.56
N GLY A 169 -21.09 -4.32 1.45
CA GLY A 169 -22.41 -4.68 1.98
C GLY A 169 -23.00 -3.62 2.91
N LEU A 170 -22.21 -3.13 3.87
CA LEU A 170 -22.63 -2.12 4.82
C LEU A 170 -22.94 -0.78 4.14
N PHE A 171 -22.20 -0.40 3.11
CA PHE A 171 -22.46 0.84 2.38
C PHE A 171 -23.87 0.86 1.75
N VAL A 172 -24.32 -0.28 1.23
CA VAL A 172 -25.66 -0.42 0.65
C VAL A 172 -26.76 -0.43 1.72
N THR A 173 -26.50 -1.00 2.90
CA THR A 173 -27.52 -1.19 3.96
C THR A 173 -27.63 -0.02 4.93
N ILE A 174 -26.51 0.47 5.45
CA ILE A 174 -26.49 1.55 6.47
C ILE A 174 -25.84 2.84 5.97
N GLY A 175 -25.32 2.83 4.73
CA GLY A 175 -24.69 3.99 4.10
C GLY A 175 -23.40 4.45 4.76
N MET A 176 -22.85 5.55 4.27
CA MET A 176 -21.62 6.14 4.78
C MET A 176 -21.73 6.55 6.25
N ARG A 177 -22.88 7.08 6.70
CA ARG A 177 -23.09 7.51 8.10
C ARG A 177 -22.93 6.36 9.09
N GLY A 178 -23.54 5.20 8.79
CA GLY A 178 -23.44 4.02 9.64
C GLY A 178 -22.03 3.46 9.72
N ILE A 179 -21.30 3.46 8.60
CA ILE A 179 -19.91 3.00 8.54
C ILE A 179 -19.00 3.90 9.39
N ILE A 180 -19.13 5.22 9.28
CA ILE A 180 -18.31 6.16 10.06
C ILE A 180 -18.61 6.02 11.56
N MET A 181 -19.86 5.74 11.94
CA MET A 181 -20.20 5.49 13.34
C MET A 181 -19.55 4.20 13.86
N ILE A 182 -19.51 3.14 13.06
CA ILE A 182 -18.81 1.90 13.40
C ILE A 182 -17.31 2.18 13.61
N ASP A 183 -16.66 2.91 12.69
CA ASP A 183 -15.24 3.27 12.82
C ASP A 183 -14.99 4.08 14.10
N PHE A 184 -15.81 5.08 14.39
CA PHE A 184 -15.70 5.86 15.63
C PHE A 184 -15.86 5.01 16.90
N ILE A 185 -16.73 3.99 16.88
CA ILE A 185 -16.87 3.04 17.99
C ILE A 185 -15.64 2.14 18.11
N THR A 186 -15.07 1.68 16.98
CA THR A 186 -13.89 0.80 17.00
C THR A 186 -12.66 1.47 17.58
N TYR A 187 -12.54 2.79 17.51
CA TYR A 187 -11.50 3.57 18.17
C TYR A 187 -11.41 3.30 19.69
N PHE A 188 -12.55 3.18 20.38
CA PHE A 188 -12.53 2.93 21.81
C PHE A 188 -11.90 1.58 22.20
N PHE A 189 -11.94 0.59 21.30
CA PHE A 189 -11.23 -0.67 21.51
C PHE A 189 -9.71 -0.50 21.43
N ALA A 190 -9.22 0.30 20.48
CA ALA A 190 -7.78 0.58 20.35
C ALA A 190 -7.24 1.34 21.56
N VAL A 191 -7.89 2.46 21.92
CA VAL A 191 -7.46 3.28 23.06
C VAL A 191 -7.66 2.54 24.38
N GLY A 192 -8.78 1.83 24.55
CA GLY A 192 -9.04 1.01 25.73
C GLY A 192 -7.95 -0.05 25.95
N ALA A 193 -7.54 -0.75 24.90
CA ALA A 193 -6.44 -1.70 24.97
C ALA A 193 -5.11 -1.03 25.38
N LEU A 194 -4.82 0.16 24.82
CA LEU A 194 -3.62 0.92 25.17
C LEU A 194 -3.66 1.44 26.62
N LEU A 195 -4.81 1.86 27.12
CA LEU A 195 -4.94 2.36 28.50
C LEU A 195 -4.69 1.27 29.54
N ILE A 196 -5.19 0.06 29.31
CA ILE A 196 -5.05 -1.10 30.20
C ILE A 196 -3.61 -1.58 30.30
N VAL A 197 -2.81 -1.44 29.22
CA VAL A 197 -1.48 -2.01 29.11
C VAL A 197 -0.39 -0.99 29.44
N ARG A 198 0.66 -1.42 30.15
CA ARG A 198 1.90 -0.65 30.31
C ARG A 198 2.90 -1.03 29.23
N ILE A 199 3.40 -0.03 28.50
CA ILE A 199 4.45 -0.20 27.50
C ILE A 199 5.74 0.34 28.09
N PRO A 200 6.78 -0.50 28.29
CA PRO A 200 8.08 -0.03 28.75
C PRO A 200 8.65 1.03 27.81
N GLN A 201 9.25 2.07 28.36
CA GLN A 201 9.93 3.08 27.54
C GLN A 201 11.41 2.77 27.52
N PRO A 202 12.10 2.85 26.36
CA PRO A 202 13.56 2.76 26.33
C PRO A 202 14.16 3.95 27.08
N ALA A 203 15.28 3.72 27.77
CA ALA A 203 16.13 4.83 28.18
C ALA A 203 16.54 5.61 26.93
N LEU A 204 16.43 6.94 26.97
CA LEU A 204 16.79 7.79 25.83
C LEU A 204 18.22 7.46 25.40
N PRO A 205 18.47 7.10 24.14
CA PRO A 205 19.83 6.90 23.65
C PRO A 205 20.59 8.22 23.78
N ALA A 206 21.83 8.15 24.27
CA ALA A 206 22.75 9.28 24.14
C ALA A 206 22.80 9.68 22.65
N GLU A 207 22.69 10.96 22.37
CA GLU A 207 22.57 11.53 21.02
C GLU A 207 23.64 10.99 20.07
N GLU A 208 23.34 9.99 19.28
CA GLU A 208 24.08 9.73 18.05
C GLU A 208 23.68 10.82 17.05
N LYS A 209 24.50 11.85 16.96
CA LYS A 209 24.40 12.89 15.92
C LYS A 209 24.59 12.25 14.56
N LYS A 210 23.49 11.86 13.90
CA LYS A 210 23.54 11.58 12.47
C LYS A 210 24.04 12.85 11.78
N GLN A 211 25.24 12.80 11.18
CA GLN A 211 25.84 13.93 10.50
C GLN A 211 24.91 14.45 9.41
N LYS A 212 24.59 15.74 9.45
CA LYS A 212 23.83 16.41 8.39
C LYS A 212 24.54 16.20 7.05
N GLY A 213 23.89 15.53 6.10
CA GLY A 213 24.45 15.28 4.76
C GLY A 213 24.71 13.80 4.43
N GLN A 214 24.77 12.91 5.43
CA GLN A 214 25.03 11.48 5.21
C GLN A 214 23.97 10.81 4.32
N VAL A 215 22.69 11.19 4.46
CA VAL A 215 21.60 10.66 3.63
C VAL A 215 21.78 10.97 2.14
N LYS A 216 22.19 12.21 1.79
CA LYS A 216 22.45 12.58 0.39
C LYS A 216 23.63 11.79 -0.18
N GLN A 217 24.68 11.61 0.60
CA GLN A 217 25.87 10.83 0.19
C GLN A 217 25.52 9.35 0.01
N ASP A 218 24.71 8.77 0.90
CA ASP A 218 24.26 7.38 0.82
C ASP A 218 23.36 7.14 -0.40
N LEU A 219 22.45 8.06 -0.70
CA LEU A 219 21.62 8.01 -1.91
C LEU A 219 22.46 8.17 -3.19
N ALA A 220 23.40 9.11 -3.21
CA ALA A 220 24.31 9.30 -4.35
C ALA A 220 25.17 8.06 -4.58
N PHE A 221 25.68 7.45 -3.51
CA PHE A 221 26.42 6.19 -3.58
C PHE A 221 25.57 5.05 -4.14
N GLY A 222 24.36 4.84 -3.59
CA GLY A 222 23.44 3.79 -4.06
C GLY A 222 23.07 3.95 -5.54
N TRP A 223 22.82 5.20 -5.98
CA TRP A 223 22.58 5.52 -7.38
C TRP A 223 23.79 5.18 -8.28
N LYS A 224 24.99 5.64 -7.90
CA LYS A 224 26.24 5.35 -8.64
C LYS A 224 26.52 3.85 -8.70
N TYR A 225 26.27 3.12 -7.62
CA TYR A 225 26.42 1.68 -7.53
C TYR A 225 25.51 0.94 -8.52
N LEU A 226 24.23 1.32 -8.58
CA LEU A 226 23.25 0.74 -9.50
C LEU A 226 23.58 1.09 -10.95
N ARG A 227 23.92 2.36 -11.25
CA ARG A 227 24.24 2.81 -12.60
C ARG A 227 25.47 2.11 -13.17
N ALA A 228 26.44 1.74 -12.33
CA ALA A 228 27.63 0.98 -12.74
C ALA A 228 27.30 -0.47 -13.12
N ARG A 229 26.14 -1.02 -12.66
CA ARG A 229 25.69 -2.40 -12.92
C ARG A 229 24.45 -2.40 -13.79
N GLN A 230 24.63 -2.37 -15.10
CA GLN A 230 23.58 -2.13 -16.08
C GLN A 230 22.38 -3.09 -15.97
N GLY A 231 22.61 -4.35 -15.60
CA GLY A 231 21.54 -5.33 -15.37
C GLY A 231 20.64 -4.95 -14.17
N LEU A 232 21.24 -4.59 -13.02
CA LEU A 232 20.51 -4.13 -11.84
C LEU A 232 19.80 -2.78 -12.09
N PHE A 233 20.43 -1.89 -12.84
CA PHE A 233 19.86 -0.61 -13.23
C PHE A 233 18.64 -0.78 -14.15
N GLY A 234 18.73 -1.69 -15.13
CA GLY A 234 17.59 -2.05 -15.98
C GLY A 234 16.43 -2.66 -15.18
N LEU A 235 16.73 -3.56 -14.24
CA LEU A 235 15.74 -4.16 -13.36
C LEU A 235 15.08 -3.11 -12.42
N LEU A 236 15.85 -2.13 -11.94
CA LEU A 236 15.33 -1.01 -11.14
C LEU A 236 14.26 -0.22 -11.90
N TRP A 237 14.57 0.19 -13.14
CA TRP A 237 13.64 0.96 -13.98
C TRP A 237 12.44 0.13 -14.43
N TYR A 238 12.64 -1.15 -14.68
CA TYR A 238 11.53 -2.06 -14.95
C TYR A 238 10.53 -2.09 -13.78
N PHE A 239 11.02 -2.26 -12.54
CA PHE A 239 10.17 -2.23 -11.36
C PHE A 239 9.54 -0.86 -11.11
N ALA A 240 10.24 0.23 -11.39
CA ALA A 240 9.67 1.58 -11.30
C ALA A 240 8.48 1.73 -12.26
N MET A 241 8.62 1.25 -13.50
CA MET A 241 7.54 1.26 -14.49
C MET A 241 6.37 0.36 -14.09
N VAL A 242 6.65 -0.84 -13.57
CA VAL A 242 5.62 -1.74 -13.06
C VAL A 242 4.87 -1.10 -11.89
N ASN A 243 5.56 -0.48 -10.93
CA ASN A 243 4.93 0.24 -9.83
C ASN A 243 4.09 1.42 -10.33
N PHE A 244 4.57 2.17 -11.34
CA PHE A 244 3.78 3.22 -11.98
C PHE A 244 2.47 2.66 -12.55
N LEU A 245 2.52 1.57 -13.35
CA LEU A 245 1.35 0.96 -13.94
C LEU A 245 0.38 0.39 -12.90
N LEU A 246 0.90 -0.22 -11.83
CA LEU A 246 0.07 -0.75 -10.74
C LEU A 246 -0.65 0.37 -9.98
N ASN A 247 0.02 1.48 -9.70
CA ASN A 247 -0.61 2.64 -9.05
C ASN A 247 -1.60 3.34 -9.98
N PHE A 248 -1.23 3.50 -11.26
CA PHE A 248 -2.08 4.07 -12.31
C PHE A 248 -3.38 3.26 -12.47
N ALA A 249 -3.29 1.94 -12.57
CA ALA A 249 -4.45 1.04 -12.69
C ALA A 249 -5.20 0.92 -11.34
N GLY A 250 -4.48 0.78 -10.24
CA GLY A 250 -5.05 0.55 -8.91
C GLY A 250 -6.03 1.63 -8.47
N VAL A 251 -5.71 2.91 -8.69
CA VAL A 251 -6.58 4.01 -8.31
C VAL A 251 -7.85 4.09 -9.17
N LEU A 252 -7.80 3.62 -10.41
CA LEU A 252 -8.96 3.59 -11.31
C LEU A 252 -9.91 2.42 -11.06
N THR A 253 -9.57 1.48 -10.18
CA THR A 253 -10.42 0.31 -9.87
C THR A 253 -11.80 0.75 -9.36
N GLY A 254 -11.84 1.71 -8.43
CA GLY A 254 -13.09 2.26 -7.89
C GLY A 254 -13.94 2.90 -8.99
N PRO A 255 -13.44 3.93 -9.67
CA PRO A 255 -14.14 4.57 -10.78
C PRO A 255 -14.63 3.59 -11.87
N LEU A 256 -13.81 2.60 -12.27
CA LEU A 256 -14.19 1.60 -13.26
C LEU A 256 -15.42 0.79 -12.82
N VAL A 257 -15.40 0.25 -11.61
CA VAL A 257 -16.47 -0.64 -11.14
C VAL A 257 -17.71 0.17 -10.76
N LEU A 258 -17.54 1.29 -10.07
CA LEU A 258 -18.66 2.12 -9.60
C LEU A 258 -19.37 2.87 -10.73
N SER A 259 -18.77 3.00 -11.92
CA SER A 259 -19.44 3.59 -13.08
C SER A 259 -20.60 2.72 -13.62
N ALA A 260 -20.57 1.41 -13.36
CA ALA A 260 -21.56 0.46 -13.89
C ALA A 260 -22.21 -0.42 -12.80
N HIS A 261 -21.65 -0.47 -11.59
CA HIS A 261 -22.06 -1.41 -10.55
C HIS A 261 -22.17 -0.74 -9.16
N PRO A 262 -22.95 -1.30 -8.24
CA PRO A 262 -23.10 -0.80 -6.87
C PRO A 262 -21.81 -0.99 -6.05
N ALA A 263 -21.76 -0.34 -4.87
CA ALA A 263 -20.62 -0.42 -3.93
C ALA A 263 -20.28 -1.85 -3.49
N SER A 264 -21.29 -2.74 -3.39
CA SER A 264 -21.07 -4.16 -3.08
C SER A 264 -20.23 -4.89 -4.13
N ALA A 265 -20.43 -4.57 -5.40
CA ALA A 265 -19.62 -5.10 -6.50
C ALA A 265 -18.17 -4.60 -6.44
N TYR A 266 -17.97 -3.32 -6.09
CA TYR A 266 -16.63 -2.79 -5.86
C TYR A 266 -15.94 -3.49 -4.67
N GLY A 267 -16.69 -3.73 -3.57
CA GLY A 267 -16.20 -4.52 -2.44
C GLY A 267 -15.78 -5.93 -2.86
N LEU A 268 -16.55 -6.60 -3.72
CA LEU A 268 -16.21 -7.92 -4.24
C LEU A 268 -14.91 -7.90 -5.08
N VAL A 269 -14.74 -6.94 -5.98
CA VAL A 269 -13.51 -6.79 -6.80
C VAL A 269 -12.30 -6.57 -5.91
N GLN A 270 -12.41 -5.71 -4.89
CA GLN A 270 -11.33 -5.48 -3.91
C GLN A 270 -11.01 -6.75 -3.09
N THR A 271 -12.04 -7.55 -2.77
CA THR A 271 -11.86 -8.85 -2.11
C THR A 271 -11.09 -9.83 -3.00
N MET A 272 -11.39 -9.88 -4.30
CA MET A 272 -10.64 -10.73 -5.26
C MET A 272 -9.18 -10.29 -5.38
N LEU A 273 -8.92 -8.98 -5.32
CA LEU A 273 -7.57 -8.43 -5.26
C LEU A 273 -6.83 -8.92 -4.00
N GLY A 274 -7.46 -8.84 -2.82
CA GLY A 274 -6.90 -9.37 -1.58
C GLY A 274 -6.70 -10.89 -1.60
N ALA A 275 -7.63 -11.63 -2.18
CA ALA A 275 -7.52 -13.09 -2.35
C ALA A 275 -6.35 -13.48 -3.26
N GLY A 276 -6.15 -12.74 -4.37
CA GLY A 276 -4.99 -12.91 -5.25
C GLY A 276 -3.68 -12.68 -4.51
N LEU A 277 -3.59 -11.60 -3.73
CA LEU A 277 -2.42 -11.26 -2.91
C LEU A 277 -2.06 -12.38 -1.92
N LEU A 278 -3.06 -12.90 -1.20
CA LEU A 278 -2.87 -14.03 -0.28
C LEU A 278 -2.41 -15.29 -1.01
N THR A 279 -3.10 -15.66 -2.08
CA THR A 279 -2.77 -16.86 -2.86
C THR A 279 -1.37 -16.78 -3.44
N GLY A 280 -0.99 -15.64 -4.02
CA GLY A 280 0.36 -15.41 -4.54
C GLY A 280 1.44 -15.45 -3.46
N GLY A 281 1.16 -14.84 -2.29
CA GLY A 281 2.03 -14.89 -1.12
C GLY A 281 2.22 -16.31 -0.58
N LEU A 282 1.15 -17.11 -0.48
CA LEU A 282 1.21 -18.50 -0.07
C LEU A 282 1.97 -19.35 -1.08
N LEU A 283 1.71 -19.19 -2.36
CA LEU A 283 2.42 -19.91 -3.42
C LEU A 283 3.92 -19.68 -3.35
N ILE A 284 4.36 -18.44 -3.27
CA ILE A 284 5.81 -18.16 -3.21
C ILE A 284 6.43 -18.61 -1.89
N SER A 285 5.70 -18.56 -0.77
CA SER A 285 6.22 -19.02 0.52
C SER A 285 6.39 -20.52 0.62
N THR A 286 5.51 -21.29 -0.03
CA THR A 286 5.57 -22.76 -0.06
C THR A 286 6.54 -23.28 -1.12
N TRP A 287 6.55 -22.68 -2.29
CA TRP A 287 7.41 -23.08 -3.41
C TRP A 287 8.86 -22.57 -3.26
N GLY A 288 9.07 -21.41 -2.64
CA GLY A 288 10.37 -20.77 -2.48
C GLY A 288 10.94 -20.11 -3.74
N GLY A 289 10.25 -20.24 -4.86
CA GLY A 289 10.71 -19.73 -6.17
C GLY A 289 11.80 -20.58 -6.84
N PRO A 290 12.19 -20.25 -8.07
CA PRO A 290 13.25 -20.94 -8.77
C PRO A 290 14.61 -20.62 -8.14
N LYS A 291 15.46 -21.64 -8.00
CA LYS A 291 16.82 -21.46 -7.48
C LYS A 291 17.74 -20.73 -8.48
N THR A 292 17.49 -20.92 -9.77
CA THR A 292 18.18 -20.29 -10.90
C THR A 292 17.16 -19.67 -11.84
N LYS A 293 17.59 -18.75 -12.72
CA LYS A 293 16.74 -18.07 -13.71
C LYS A 293 15.57 -17.29 -13.08
N ARG A 294 15.83 -16.66 -11.94
CA ARG A 294 14.82 -15.85 -11.22
C ARG A 294 14.32 -14.68 -12.06
N VAL A 295 15.21 -14.01 -12.80
CA VAL A 295 14.87 -12.84 -13.62
C VAL A 295 13.91 -13.19 -14.77
N PRO A 296 14.13 -14.25 -15.59
CA PRO A 296 13.15 -14.67 -16.60
C PRO A 296 11.77 -15.01 -16.02
N VAL A 297 11.72 -15.73 -14.90
CA VAL A 297 10.45 -16.10 -14.24
C VAL A 297 9.74 -14.86 -13.69
N LEU A 298 10.48 -13.93 -13.08
CA LEU A 298 9.99 -12.64 -12.62
C LEU A 298 9.33 -11.85 -13.76
N ILE A 299 10.00 -11.75 -14.93
CA ILE A 299 9.46 -11.07 -16.12
C ILE A 299 8.18 -11.78 -16.59
N GLY A 300 8.16 -13.13 -16.60
CA GLY A 300 6.98 -13.92 -16.91
C GLY A 300 5.79 -13.63 -15.97
N CYS A 301 6.04 -13.54 -14.65
CA CYS A 301 5.03 -13.18 -13.66
C CYS A 301 4.47 -11.76 -13.90
N ILE A 302 5.33 -10.78 -14.20
CA ILE A 302 4.87 -9.41 -14.50
C ILE A 302 4.10 -9.38 -15.82
N THR A 303 4.49 -10.16 -16.82
CA THR A 303 3.73 -10.30 -18.08
C THR A 303 2.34 -10.89 -17.81
N ALA A 304 2.23 -11.91 -16.96
CA ALA A 304 0.95 -12.47 -16.55
C ALA A 304 0.09 -11.45 -15.78
N ALA A 305 0.70 -10.65 -14.90
CA ALA A 305 0.02 -9.54 -14.24
C ALA A 305 -0.47 -8.47 -15.25
N ALA A 306 0.33 -8.13 -16.27
CA ALA A 306 -0.06 -7.20 -17.32
C ALA A 306 -1.23 -7.74 -18.16
N LEU A 307 -1.29 -9.06 -18.44
CA LEU A 307 -2.46 -9.71 -19.04
C LEU A 307 -3.69 -9.58 -18.12
N GLY A 308 -3.53 -9.73 -16.80
CA GLY A 308 -4.58 -9.48 -15.82
C GLY A 308 -5.12 -8.04 -15.93
N VAL A 309 -4.23 -7.03 -16.01
CA VAL A 309 -4.62 -5.62 -16.21
C VAL A 309 -5.41 -5.44 -17.52
N LEU A 310 -4.98 -6.08 -18.61
CA LEU A 310 -5.68 -6.05 -19.89
C LEU A 310 -7.09 -6.64 -19.76
N ILE A 311 -7.24 -7.79 -19.11
CA ILE A 311 -8.53 -8.48 -18.89
C ILE A 311 -9.51 -7.56 -18.14
N VAL A 312 -9.06 -6.80 -17.15
CA VAL A 312 -9.89 -5.84 -16.39
C VAL A 312 -10.64 -4.88 -17.33
N GLY A 313 -9.97 -4.40 -18.38
CA GLY A 313 -10.51 -3.39 -19.28
C GLY A 313 -11.47 -3.93 -20.39
N LEU A 314 -11.43 -5.22 -20.66
CA LEU A 314 -12.12 -5.80 -21.83
C LEU A 314 -13.64 -5.69 -21.77
N ASN A 315 -14.25 -5.87 -20.58
CA ASN A 315 -15.70 -5.90 -20.47
C ASN A 315 -16.16 -5.28 -19.13
N GLN A 316 -17.39 -4.74 -19.11
CA GLN A 316 -18.01 -4.23 -17.89
C GLN A 316 -18.55 -5.33 -16.98
N HIS A 317 -18.80 -6.54 -17.50
CA HIS A 317 -19.28 -7.63 -16.67
C HIS A 317 -18.30 -7.89 -15.53
N LEU A 318 -18.82 -7.96 -14.30
CA LEU A 318 -18.03 -7.96 -13.06
C LEU A 318 -16.96 -9.07 -12.99
N ALA A 319 -17.17 -10.18 -13.70
CA ALA A 319 -16.21 -11.28 -13.77
C ALA A 319 -14.85 -10.85 -14.35
N PHE A 320 -14.83 -9.89 -15.30
CA PHE A 320 -13.58 -9.43 -15.92
C PHE A 320 -12.70 -8.63 -14.95
N PRO A 321 -13.18 -7.56 -14.29
CA PRO A 321 -12.37 -6.87 -13.29
C PRO A 321 -12.04 -7.77 -12.10
N ALA A 322 -12.94 -8.64 -11.65
CA ALA A 322 -12.68 -9.55 -10.53
C ALA A 322 -11.56 -10.56 -10.87
N ALA A 323 -11.64 -11.24 -12.01
CA ALA A 323 -10.63 -12.18 -12.46
C ALA A 323 -9.30 -11.49 -12.80
N GLY A 324 -9.35 -10.35 -13.49
CA GLY A 324 -8.16 -9.60 -13.88
C GLY A 324 -7.37 -9.14 -12.66
N PHE A 325 -8.01 -8.53 -11.66
CA PHE A 325 -7.33 -8.09 -10.45
C PHE A 325 -6.85 -9.25 -9.57
N PHE A 326 -7.58 -10.37 -9.53
CA PHE A 326 -7.07 -11.59 -8.90
C PHE A 326 -5.77 -12.05 -9.55
N ILE A 327 -5.70 -12.11 -10.88
CA ILE A 327 -4.50 -12.51 -11.63
C ILE A 327 -3.36 -11.53 -11.36
N VAL A 328 -3.61 -10.20 -11.40
CA VAL A 328 -2.59 -9.20 -11.09
C VAL A 328 -1.96 -9.47 -9.73
N MET A 329 -2.81 -9.61 -8.70
CA MET A 329 -2.34 -9.76 -7.33
C MET A 329 -1.86 -11.18 -6.98
N LEU A 330 -2.15 -12.17 -7.80
CA LEU A 330 -1.55 -13.49 -7.73
C LEU A 330 -0.05 -13.45 -8.10
N PHE A 331 0.30 -12.74 -9.17
CA PHE A 331 1.66 -12.73 -9.70
C PHE A 331 2.56 -11.62 -9.12
N VAL A 332 2.01 -10.51 -8.64
CA VAL A 332 2.77 -9.39 -8.06
C VAL A 332 3.62 -9.79 -6.86
N PRO A 333 3.12 -10.53 -5.83
CA PRO A 333 3.95 -10.96 -4.70
C PRO A 333 5.07 -11.90 -5.12
N ILE A 334 4.82 -12.79 -6.08
CA ILE A 334 5.81 -13.73 -6.61
C ILE A 334 6.95 -12.95 -7.28
N ALA A 335 6.61 -12.02 -8.17
CA ALA A 335 7.59 -11.17 -8.85
C ALA A 335 8.39 -10.30 -7.88
N SER A 336 7.72 -9.71 -6.89
CA SER A 336 8.34 -8.87 -5.86
C SER A 336 9.33 -9.65 -4.99
N SER A 337 8.98 -10.86 -4.57
CA SER A 337 9.86 -11.73 -3.79
C SER A 337 11.09 -12.15 -4.57
N MET A 338 10.94 -12.51 -5.85
CA MET A 338 12.07 -12.83 -6.73
C MET A 338 12.99 -11.62 -6.95
N SER A 339 12.39 -10.44 -7.19
CA SER A 339 13.16 -9.20 -7.31
C SER A 339 13.97 -8.92 -6.04
N GLN A 340 13.33 -9.07 -4.88
CA GLN A 340 14.00 -8.87 -3.59
C GLN A 340 15.18 -9.83 -3.44
N ALA A 341 14.99 -11.11 -3.76
CA ALA A 341 16.04 -12.13 -3.70
C ALA A 341 17.21 -11.82 -4.65
N VAL A 342 16.92 -11.37 -5.88
CA VAL A 342 17.97 -10.97 -6.83
C VAL A 342 18.81 -9.81 -6.28
N PHE A 343 18.18 -8.76 -5.76
CA PHE A 343 18.93 -7.65 -5.18
C PHE A 343 19.72 -8.05 -3.93
N GLN A 344 19.18 -8.93 -3.07
CA GLN A 344 19.86 -9.42 -1.87
C GLN A 344 21.08 -10.28 -2.21
N THR A 345 21.02 -11.09 -3.25
CA THR A 345 22.15 -11.97 -3.64
C THR A 345 23.22 -11.25 -4.45
N LYS A 346 22.84 -10.22 -5.24
CA LYS A 346 23.76 -9.52 -6.18
C LYS A 346 24.34 -8.22 -5.62
N VAL A 347 23.85 -7.73 -4.50
CA VAL A 347 24.33 -6.50 -3.83
C VAL A 347 25.05 -6.89 -2.55
N ALA A 348 26.28 -6.40 -2.38
CA ALA A 348 27.10 -6.68 -1.20
C ALA A 348 26.38 -6.21 0.09
N PRO A 349 26.38 -7.02 1.18
CA PRO A 349 25.65 -6.72 2.42
C PRO A 349 25.94 -5.33 2.98
N GLU A 350 27.20 -4.87 2.90
CA GLU A 350 27.68 -3.58 3.44
C GLU A 350 27.02 -2.36 2.77
N VAL A 351 26.50 -2.52 1.54
CA VAL A 351 25.91 -1.44 0.75
C VAL A 351 24.43 -1.65 0.46
N GLN A 352 23.85 -2.79 0.87
CA GLN A 352 22.43 -3.11 0.62
C GLN A 352 21.49 -2.01 1.11
N GLY A 353 21.69 -1.47 2.31
CA GLY A 353 20.85 -0.42 2.86
C GLY A 353 20.78 0.82 1.96
N ARG A 354 21.91 1.25 1.39
CA ARG A 354 22.00 2.41 0.50
C ARG A 354 21.32 2.13 -0.85
N VAL A 355 21.50 0.94 -1.40
CA VAL A 355 20.90 0.51 -2.67
C VAL A 355 19.38 0.37 -2.52
N PHE A 356 18.90 -0.25 -1.43
CA PHE A 356 17.47 -0.41 -1.18
C PHE A 356 16.76 0.92 -0.88
N ALA A 357 17.46 1.88 -0.24
CA ALA A 357 16.93 3.22 -0.06
C ALA A 357 16.65 3.91 -1.41
N VAL A 358 17.58 3.84 -2.37
CA VAL A 358 17.40 4.37 -3.72
C VAL A 358 16.25 3.65 -4.45
N ARG A 359 16.22 2.32 -4.38
CA ARG A 359 15.15 1.51 -4.97
C ARG A 359 13.78 1.88 -4.42
N GLY A 360 13.67 2.00 -3.09
CA GLY A 360 12.43 2.39 -2.42
C GLY A 360 11.97 3.80 -2.78
N LEU A 361 12.91 4.76 -2.86
CA LEU A 361 12.61 6.13 -3.25
C LEU A 361 12.04 6.19 -4.67
N ILE A 362 12.68 5.54 -5.64
CA ILE A 362 12.23 5.53 -7.04
C ILE A 362 10.86 4.85 -7.16
N SER A 363 10.68 3.68 -6.53
CA SER A 363 9.40 2.96 -6.58
C SER A 363 8.25 3.80 -6.02
N ARG A 364 8.46 4.49 -4.90
CA ARG A 364 7.42 5.29 -4.23
C ARG A 364 7.16 6.62 -4.93
N SER A 365 8.16 7.23 -5.58
CA SER A 365 7.98 8.49 -6.31
C SER A 365 7.06 8.35 -7.53
N MET A 366 6.87 7.13 -8.03
CA MET A 366 5.93 6.85 -9.13
C MET A 366 4.46 6.91 -8.72
N MET A 367 4.15 6.76 -7.43
CA MET A 367 2.78 6.72 -6.92
C MET A 367 1.99 8.01 -7.17
N PRO A 368 2.46 9.22 -6.77
CA PRO A 368 1.73 10.46 -7.01
C PRO A 368 1.51 10.73 -8.50
N ILE A 369 2.52 10.43 -9.32
CA ILE A 369 2.47 10.61 -10.77
C ILE A 369 1.38 9.70 -11.35
N GLY A 370 1.36 8.43 -10.94
CA GLY A 370 0.35 7.46 -11.38
C GLY A 370 -1.07 7.90 -11.04
N TYR A 371 -1.32 8.36 -9.81
CA TYR A 371 -2.65 8.79 -9.36
C TYR A 371 -3.15 10.04 -10.09
N ILE A 372 -2.33 11.08 -10.20
CA ILE A 372 -2.72 12.33 -10.87
C ILE A 372 -2.95 12.10 -12.37
N LEU A 373 -1.99 11.42 -13.02
CA LEU A 373 -2.06 11.20 -14.46
C LEU A 373 -3.26 10.33 -14.83
N SER A 374 -3.53 9.25 -14.06
CA SER A 374 -4.64 8.35 -14.36
C SER A 374 -6.00 9.03 -14.20
N GLY A 375 -6.23 9.79 -13.11
CA GLY A 375 -7.46 10.51 -12.88
C GLY A 375 -7.71 11.57 -13.95
N TRP A 376 -6.67 12.36 -14.28
CA TRP A 376 -6.79 13.41 -15.31
C TRP A 376 -7.07 12.82 -16.68
N LEU A 377 -6.34 11.80 -17.10
CA LEU A 377 -6.55 11.13 -18.39
C LEU A 377 -7.94 10.49 -18.48
N ALA A 378 -8.40 9.87 -17.41
CA ALA A 378 -9.73 9.28 -17.37
C ALA A 378 -10.80 10.33 -17.67
N ASP A 379 -10.82 11.42 -16.89
CA ASP A 379 -11.92 12.40 -16.95
C ASP A 379 -11.88 13.30 -18.20
N HIS A 380 -10.68 13.68 -18.68
CA HIS A 380 -10.54 14.67 -19.75
C HIS A 380 -10.24 14.08 -21.12
N VAL A 381 -9.77 12.83 -21.20
CA VAL A 381 -9.39 12.21 -22.47
C VAL A 381 -10.24 10.98 -22.76
N PHE A 382 -10.10 9.93 -21.94
CA PHE A 382 -10.61 8.61 -22.30
C PHE A 382 -12.14 8.47 -22.11
N GLU A 383 -12.71 8.99 -21.02
CA GLU A 383 -14.17 8.96 -20.83
C GLU A 383 -14.91 9.78 -21.91
N PRO A 384 -14.51 11.03 -22.26
CA PRO A 384 -15.12 11.74 -23.37
C PRO A 384 -15.02 11.02 -24.71
N LEU A 385 -13.88 10.36 -25.01
CA LEU A 385 -13.68 9.61 -26.25
C LEU A 385 -14.60 8.39 -26.39
N MET A 386 -14.93 7.74 -25.26
CA MET A 386 -15.72 6.50 -25.23
C MET A 386 -17.19 6.70 -24.85
N ARG A 387 -17.66 7.94 -24.65
CA ARG A 387 -19.08 8.25 -24.47
C ARG A 387 -19.84 8.07 -25.77
N GLN A 388 -21.18 7.95 -25.71
CA GLN A 388 -22.04 7.98 -26.86
C GLN A 388 -21.80 9.27 -27.66
N GLY A 389 -21.46 9.14 -28.94
CA GLY A 389 -21.08 10.25 -29.82
C GLY A 389 -19.61 10.72 -29.65
N GLY A 390 -18.82 10.09 -28.79
CA GLY A 390 -17.40 10.36 -28.68
C GLY A 390 -16.58 9.86 -29.86
N GLY A 391 -15.38 10.38 -30.05
CA GLY A 391 -14.52 10.12 -31.20
C GLY A 391 -14.18 8.65 -31.48
N LEU A 392 -14.17 7.80 -30.42
CA LEU A 392 -13.89 6.36 -30.52
C LEU A 392 -15.17 5.49 -30.53
N ALA A 393 -16.33 6.06 -30.25
CA ALA A 393 -17.60 5.32 -30.11
C ALA A 393 -17.96 4.48 -31.36
N ASN A 394 -17.77 5.04 -32.55
CA ASN A 394 -18.11 4.42 -33.82
C ASN A 394 -16.91 3.73 -34.49
N THR A 395 -15.83 3.49 -33.77
CA THR A 395 -14.65 2.78 -34.27
C THR A 395 -14.63 1.31 -33.81
N LEU A 396 -13.68 0.53 -34.33
CA LEU A 396 -13.44 -0.84 -33.84
C LEU A 396 -13.25 -0.90 -32.33
N VAL A 397 -12.64 0.13 -31.70
CA VAL A 397 -12.44 0.21 -30.27
C VAL A 397 -13.79 0.28 -29.54
N GLY A 398 -14.70 1.14 -29.97
CA GLY A 398 -16.04 1.24 -29.39
C GLY A 398 -16.89 -0.03 -29.60
N THR A 399 -16.73 -0.70 -30.74
CA THR A 399 -17.43 -1.97 -31.04
C THR A 399 -16.93 -3.11 -30.15
N LEU A 400 -15.60 -3.20 -29.94
CA LEU A 400 -14.99 -4.29 -29.16
C LEU A 400 -15.15 -4.10 -27.65
N LEU A 401 -14.90 -2.88 -27.16
CA LEU A 401 -14.91 -2.59 -25.73
C LEU A 401 -16.28 -2.12 -25.21
N GLY A 402 -17.19 -1.72 -26.09
CA GLY A 402 -18.44 -1.06 -25.74
C GLY A 402 -18.27 0.45 -25.55
N VAL A 403 -19.40 1.16 -25.41
CA VAL A 403 -19.50 2.61 -25.31
C VAL A 403 -20.30 2.98 -24.07
N GLY A 404 -19.95 4.05 -23.38
CA GLY A 404 -20.67 4.55 -22.20
C GLY A 404 -19.76 4.80 -20.99
N ALA A 405 -20.37 5.03 -19.83
CA ALA A 405 -19.65 5.34 -18.59
C ALA A 405 -18.68 4.21 -18.18
N GLY A 406 -17.47 4.56 -17.79
CA GLY A 406 -16.42 3.62 -17.39
C GLY A 406 -15.72 2.91 -18.57
N ARG A 407 -16.17 3.10 -19.82
CA ARG A 407 -15.51 2.45 -20.97
C ARG A 407 -14.21 3.14 -21.38
N GLY A 408 -14.11 4.45 -21.13
CA GLY A 408 -12.86 5.18 -21.25
C GLY A 408 -11.80 4.66 -20.28
N ILE A 409 -12.19 4.43 -19.04
CA ILE A 409 -11.32 3.81 -18.03
C ILE A 409 -10.98 2.37 -18.44
N GLY A 410 -11.95 1.59 -18.97
CA GLY A 410 -11.70 0.26 -19.50
C GLY A 410 -10.65 0.25 -20.61
N LEU A 411 -10.69 1.19 -21.54
CA LEU A 411 -9.66 1.37 -22.57
C LEU A 411 -8.29 1.69 -21.96
N MET A 412 -8.23 2.52 -20.91
CA MET A 412 -6.97 2.80 -20.21
C MET A 412 -6.37 1.52 -19.62
N PHE A 413 -7.17 0.62 -19.05
CA PHE A 413 -6.70 -0.67 -18.56
C PHE A 413 -6.16 -1.55 -19.68
N VAL A 414 -6.84 -1.62 -20.83
CA VAL A 414 -6.36 -2.36 -21.99
C VAL A 414 -5.03 -1.82 -22.47
N LEU A 415 -4.91 -0.50 -22.64
CA LEU A 415 -3.67 0.15 -23.07
C LEU A 415 -2.54 -0.04 -22.05
N ALA A 416 -2.82 0.06 -20.74
CA ALA A 416 -1.84 -0.18 -19.69
C ALA A 416 -1.36 -1.64 -19.68
N GLY A 417 -2.26 -2.60 -19.88
CA GLY A 417 -1.93 -4.01 -20.00
C GLY A 417 -1.04 -4.31 -21.21
N VAL A 418 -1.43 -3.80 -22.40
CA VAL A 418 -0.63 -3.92 -23.63
C VAL A 418 0.74 -3.28 -23.45
N PHE A 419 0.81 -2.08 -22.90
CA PHE A 419 2.06 -1.40 -22.63
C PHE A 419 2.94 -2.20 -21.64
N GLY A 420 2.35 -2.76 -20.57
CA GLY A 420 3.06 -3.64 -19.63
C GLY A 420 3.65 -4.89 -20.30
N ILE A 421 2.92 -5.51 -21.22
CA ILE A 421 3.40 -6.66 -22.00
C ILE A 421 4.56 -6.24 -22.91
N ILE A 422 4.44 -5.11 -23.61
CA ILE A 422 5.50 -4.57 -24.48
C ILE A 422 6.75 -4.30 -23.66
N VAL A 423 6.65 -3.59 -22.54
CA VAL A 423 7.79 -3.29 -21.66
C VAL A 423 8.44 -4.58 -21.15
N SER A 424 7.65 -5.55 -20.70
CA SER A 424 8.16 -6.85 -20.24
C SER A 424 8.90 -7.60 -21.36
N THR A 425 8.37 -7.57 -22.57
CA THR A 425 9.01 -8.18 -23.75
C THR A 425 10.33 -7.49 -24.08
N LEU A 426 10.37 -6.16 -24.09
CA LEU A 426 11.60 -5.40 -24.34
C LEU A 426 12.67 -5.67 -23.29
N VAL A 427 12.27 -5.77 -22.01
CA VAL A 427 13.18 -6.10 -20.92
C VAL A 427 13.68 -7.54 -21.04
N PHE A 428 12.84 -8.49 -21.44
CA PHE A 428 13.25 -9.88 -21.67
C PHE A 428 14.22 -10.02 -22.85
N LEU A 429 14.03 -9.21 -23.90
CA LEU A 429 14.93 -9.18 -25.05
C LEU A 429 16.28 -8.51 -24.74
N ASN A 430 16.36 -7.70 -23.68
CA ASN A 430 17.62 -7.07 -23.27
C ASN A 430 18.55 -8.10 -22.60
N PRO A 431 19.69 -8.49 -23.23
CA PRO A 431 20.56 -9.52 -22.70
C PRO A 431 21.13 -9.18 -21.32
N ARG A 432 21.42 -7.89 -21.05
CA ARG A 432 21.99 -7.41 -19.79
C ARG A 432 21.08 -7.60 -18.60
N VAL A 433 19.75 -7.53 -18.80
CA VAL A 433 18.77 -7.81 -17.74
C VAL A 433 18.52 -9.31 -17.65
N ARG A 434 18.30 -9.97 -18.79
CA ARG A 434 18.00 -11.41 -18.84
C ARG A 434 19.13 -12.28 -18.27
N LYS A 435 20.40 -11.93 -18.56
CA LYS A 435 21.59 -12.64 -18.09
C LYS A 435 22.22 -12.05 -16.83
N LEU A 436 21.49 -11.17 -16.13
CA LEU A 436 21.98 -10.49 -14.93
C LEU A 436 22.51 -11.47 -13.88
N GLU A 437 21.84 -12.62 -13.72
CA GLU A 437 22.24 -13.64 -12.74
C GLU A 437 23.56 -14.34 -13.12
N GLU A 438 23.88 -14.41 -14.40
CA GLU A 438 25.13 -14.98 -14.94
C GLU A 438 26.26 -13.94 -14.94
N GLU A 439 25.96 -12.68 -15.28
CA GLU A 439 26.96 -11.61 -15.41
C GLU A 439 27.44 -11.04 -14.07
N ILE A 440 26.57 -11.03 -13.06
CA ILE A 440 26.89 -10.50 -11.74
C ILE A 440 27.02 -11.67 -10.76
N PRO A 441 28.22 -11.91 -10.18
CA PRO A 441 28.41 -12.98 -9.20
C PRO A 441 27.57 -12.74 -7.93
N ASP A 442 27.20 -13.83 -7.24
CA ASP A 442 26.57 -13.75 -5.94
C ASP A 442 27.57 -13.21 -4.92
N THR A 443 27.11 -12.30 -4.06
CA THR A 443 27.92 -11.70 -2.99
C THR A 443 27.75 -12.43 -1.67
N LEU A 444 26.74 -13.30 -1.56
CA LEU A 444 26.54 -14.20 -0.42
C LEU A 444 27.06 -15.60 -0.80
N PRO A 445 27.82 -16.27 0.09
CA PRO A 445 28.16 -17.68 -0.11
C PRO A 445 26.87 -18.51 -0.14
N GLY A 446 26.80 -19.49 -1.05
CA GLY A 446 25.66 -20.38 -1.22
C GLY A 446 25.48 -21.35 -0.05
#